data_51c9f7153c1ae739702dbfd648077093
#
_entry.id   51c9f7153c1ae739702dbfd648077093
#
_cell.length_a   1.000
_cell.length_b   1.000
_cell.length_c   1.000
_cell.angle_alpha   90.00
_cell.angle_beta   90.00
_cell.angle_gamma   90.00
#
_symmetry.space_group_name_H-M   'P 1'
#
loop_
_entity.id
_entity.type
_entity.pdbx_description
1 polymer ?
#
loop_
_entity_poly.entity_id
_entity_poly.type
_entity_poly.pdbx_seq_one_letter_code
_entity_poly.pdbx_strand_id
1 'polypeptide(L)'
;LSMVNHYKMPLAVGSFFLYNNFMKKFPNIIPVFPLSGVIYFPKTNLPLNIFEQRYLNLVNDAYNKDKLMGMIQSKKENNAVYEIGCLGRISDYQKSEDGRVIINLTGISRFKILKEIPNNKLYREFQVSYGNFEGDIENTHHEIDAKELMEKAKTFFKRNGLLLNWREFEKLDH
;
A
#
# COMPACT_ATOMS: atom_id res chain seq x y z
N LEU A 1 -45.34 18.45 -27.82
CA LEU A 1 -43.89 18.42 -28.09
C LEU A 1 -43.17 19.31 -27.10
N SER A 2 -42.67 18.74 -26.06
CA SER A 2 -41.82 19.43 -25.08
C SER A 2 -40.63 18.49 -24.77
N MET A 3 -39.48 18.85 -25.28
CA MET A 3 -38.22 18.19 -24.95
C MET A 3 -37.80 18.59 -23.54
N VAL A 4 -37.80 17.64 -22.64
CA VAL A 4 -37.16 17.82 -21.31
C VAL A 4 -35.68 17.53 -21.46
N ASN A 5 -34.90 18.59 -21.48
CA ASN A 5 -33.44 18.55 -21.51
C ASN A 5 -32.95 18.15 -20.12
N HIS A 6 -32.51 16.90 -19.96
CA HIS A 6 -31.81 16.46 -18.75
C HIS A 6 -30.38 17.01 -18.78
N TYR A 7 -30.17 18.17 -18.17
CA TYR A 7 -28.84 18.63 -17.82
C TYR A 7 -28.26 17.71 -16.75
N LYS A 8 -27.39 16.80 -17.16
CA LYS A 8 -26.45 16.17 -16.24
C LYS A 8 -25.51 17.25 -15.73
N MET A 9 -25.64 17.62 -14.46
CA MET A 9 -24.63 18.45 -13.77
C MET A 9 -23.26 17.75 -13.85
N PRO A 10 -22.19 18.49 -14.15
CA PRO A 10 -20.85 17.90 -14.16
C PRO A 10 -20.42 17.62 -12.72
N LEU A 11 -20.13 16.35 -12.43
CA LEU A 11 -19.53 15.81 -11.21
C LEU A 11 -18.11 16.37 -10.93
N ALA A 12 -17.66 17.38 -11.67
CA ALA A 12 -16.26 17.81 -11.73
C ALA A 12 -15.78 18.69 -10.58
N VAL A 13 -16.65 19.41 -9.88
CA VAL A 13 -16.18 20.40 -8.89
C VAL A 13 -15.98 19.76 -7.51
N GLY A 14 -16.84 18.85 -7.10
CA GLY A 14 -16.69 18.13 -5.82
C GLY A 14 -15.51 17.15 -5.83
N SER A 15 -15.31 16.43 -6.93
CA SER A 15 -14.20 15.49 -7.06
C SER A 15 -12.84 16.19 -7.13
N PHE A 16 -12.75 17.35 -7.76
CA PHE A 16 -11.52 18.14 -7.83
C PHE A 16 -11.12 18.72 -6.46
N PHE A 17 -12.09 19.11 -5.63
CA PHE A 17 -11.83 19.60 -4.27
C PHE A 17 -11.39 18.48 -3.33
N LEU A 18 -12.00 17.31 -3.44
CA LEU A 18 -11.61 16.10 -2.72
C LEU A 18 -10.22 15.61 -3.17
N TYR A 19 -9.94 15.65 -4.48
CA TYR A 19 -8.65 15.33 -5.06
C TYR A 19 -7.52 16.22 -4.51
N ASN A 20 -7.70 17.54 -4.50
CA ASN A 20 -6.69 18.48 -3.99
C ASN A 20 -6.47 18.35 -2.47
N ASN A 21 -7.52 18.04 -1.69
CA ASN A 21 -7.38 17.78 -0.27
C ASN A 21 -6.70 16.41 0.00
N PHE A 22 -6.95 15.44 -0.86
CA PHE A 22 -6.33 14.12 -0.80
C PHE A 22 -4.84 14.19 -1.13
N MET A 23 -4.46 14.85 -2.21
CA MET A 23 -3.07 15.02 -2.64
C MET A 23 -2.21 15.80 -1.63
N LYS A 24 -2.84 16.64 -0.79
CA LYS A 24 -2.17 17.34 0.33
C LYS A 24 -2.03 16.51 1.59
N LYS A 25 -2.69 15.33 1.68
CA LYS A 25 -2.75 14.54 2.91
C LYS A 25 -1.49 13.71 3.15
N PHE A 26 -0.76 13.32 2.09
CA PHE A 26 0.43 12.48 2.18
C PHE A 26 1.64 13.15 1.53
N PRO A 27 2.85 12.87 2.02
CA PRO A 27 4.07 13.40 1.42
C PRO A 27 4.25 12.83 0.00
N ASN A 28 4.70 13.67 -0.91
CA ASN A 28 5.03 13.28 -2.28
C ASN A 28 6.48 12.76 -2.44
N ILE A 29 7.29 12.87 -1.40
CA ILE A 29 8.61 12.23 -1.30
C ILE A 29 8.60 11.38 -0.05
N ILE A 30 8.81 10.08 -0.22
CA ILE A 30 8.75 9.09 0.84
C ILE A 30 9.99 8.21 0.88
N PRO A 31 10.45 7.78 2.07
CA PRO A 31 11.41 6.69 2.20
C PRO A 31 10.75 5.38 1.78
N VAL A 32 11.46 4.56 1.03
CA VAL A 32 10.91 3.31 0.50
C VAL A 32 11.75 2.11 0.90
N PHE A 33 11.08 1.09 1.39
CA PHE A 33 11.62 -0.21 1.74
C PHE A 33 11.36 -1.22 0.61
N PRO A 34 12.38 -1.58 -0.20
CA PRO A 34 12.25 -2.63 -1.19
C PRO A 34 12.26 -4.00 -0.50
N LEU A 35 11.26 -4.83 -0.76
CA LEU A 35 11.18 -6.18 -0.24
C LEU A 35 10.72 -7.13 -1.35
N SER A 36 11.38 -8.29 -1.49
CA SER A 36 11.00 -9.32 -2.45
C SER A 36 10.07 -10.34 -1.81
N GLY A 37 9.14 -10.88 -2.61
CA GLY A 37 8.29 -11.99 -2.18
C GLY A 37 7.12 -11.63 -1.25
N VAL A 38 6.91 -10.35 -0.96
CA VAL A 38 5.80 -9.87 -0.15
C VAL A 38 4.95 -8.91 -0.96
N ILE A 39 3.65 -9.15 -0.99
CA ILE A 39 2.66 -8.24 -1.56
C ILE A 39 1.98 -7.54 -0.37
N TYR A 40 1.96 -6.20 -0.40
CA TYR A 40 1.41 -5.39 0.65
C TYR A 40 0.33 -4.46 0.11
N PHE A 41 -0.83 -4.46 0.77
CA PHE A 41 -2.02 -3.75 0.33
C PHE A 41 -2.50 -2.70 1.34
N PRO A 42 -3.29 -1.71 0.89
CA PRO A 42 -4.05 -0.83 1.79
C PRO A 42 -4.93 -1.64 2.75
N LYS A 43 -5.12 -1.12 3.95
CA LYS A 43 -5.94 -1.71 5.03
C LYS A 43 -5.44 -3.08 5.54
N THR A 44 -4.23 -3.49 5.19
CA THR A 44 -3.58 -4.69 5.74
C THR A 44 -2.46 -4.31 6.69
N ASN A 45 -2.10 -5.24 7.57
CA ASN A 45 -0.99 -5.10 8.51
C ASN A 45 0.16 -6.00 8.09
N LEU A 46 1.38 -5.46 8.17
CA LEU A 46 2.61 -6.17 7.84
C LEU A 46 3.59 -6.04 9.01
N PRO A 47 3.79 -7.10 9.80
CA PRO A 47 4.84 -7.13 10.80
C PRO A 47 6.21 -7.27 10.11
N LEU A 48 7.16 -6.44 10.50
CA LEU A 48 8.52 -6.44 9.97
C LEU A 48 9.54 -6.51 11.11
N ASN A 49 10.54 -7.37 10.95
CA ASN A 49 11.71 -7.44 11.82
C ASN A 49 12.90 -6.82 11.07
N ILE A 50 13.31 -5.64 11.52
CA ILE A 50 14.33 -4.81 10.88
C ILE A 50 15.66 -4.97 11.59
N PHE A 51 16.70 -5.37 10.85
CA PHE A 51 18.06 -5.59 11.37
C PHE A 51 19.16 -5.02 10.47
N GLU A 52 18.87 -4.77 9.18
CA GLU A 52 19.84 -4.14 8.30
C GLU A 52 19.97 -2.64 8.61
N GLN A 53 21.21 -2.13 8.73
CA GLN A 53 21.47 -0.74 9.13
C GLN A 53 20.75 0.29 8.27
N ARG A 54 20.69 0.08 6.96
CA ARG A 54 19.98 0.99 6.04
C ARG A 54 18.49 1.10 6.37
N TYR A 55 17.86 0.02 6.79
CA TYR A 55 16.43 0.00 7.12
C TYR A 55 16.16 0.39 8.57
N LEU A 56 17.11 0.17 9.49
CA LEU A 56 17.04 0.76 10.82
C LEU A 56 17.02 2.29 10.72
N ASN A 57 17.87 2.88 9.88
CA ASN A 57 17.90 4.32 9.65
C ASN A 57 16.59 4.79 9.03
N LEU A 58 16.08 4.09 7.98
CA LEU A 58 14.81 4.42 7.35
C LEU A 58 13.65 4.45 8.35
N VAL A 59 13.53 3.37 9.15
CA VAL A 59 12.44 3.24 10.11
C VAL A 59 12.54 4.27 11.23
N ASN A 60 13.75 4.55 11.74
CA ASN A 60 13.96 5.59 12.74
C ASN A 60 13.59 6.98 12.20
N ASP A 61 14.04 7.33 11.01
CA ASP A 61 13.73 8.63 10.41
C ASP A 61 12.24 8.77 10.13
N ALA A 62 11.59 7.73 9.60
CA ALA A 62 10.15 7.72 9.37
C ALA A 62 9.37 7.84 10.68
N TYR A 63 9.74 7.07 11.71
CA TYR A 63 9.06 7.07 13.01
C TYR A 63 9.11 8.43 13.72
N ASN A 64 10.26 9.12 13.63
CA ASN A 64 10.46 10.44 14.24
C ASN A 64 9.83 11.60 13.43
N LYS A 65 9.32 11.34 12.22
CA LYS A 65 8.70 12.35 11.37
C LYS A 65 7.17 12.19 11.37
N ASP A 66 6.64 11.54 10.38
CA ASP A 66 5.20 11.38 10.13
C ASP A 66 4.73 9.93 10.25
N LYS A 67 5.66 9.04 10.59
CA LYS A 67 5.49 7.58 10.71
C LYS A 67 5.09 6.91 9.39
N LEU A 68 5.41 7.54 8.26
CA LEU A 68 5.04 7.05 6.93
C LEU A 68 6.27 6.51 6.20
N MET A 69 6.11 5.34 5.57
CA MET A 69 7.10 4.74 4.68
C MET A 69 6.42 3.94 3.58
N GLY A 70 7.07 3.85 2.43
CA GLY A 70 6.58 3.05 1.32
C GLY A 70 7.16 1.64 1.36
N MET A 71 6.33 0.64 1.07
CA MET A 71 6.74 -0.72 0.74
C MET A 71 6.61 -0.93 -0.75
N ILE A 72 7.64 -1.51 -1.37
CA ILE A 72 7.63 -1.82 -2.79
C ILE A 72 8.30 -3.15 -3.06
N GLN A 73 7.82 -3.88 -4.05
CA GLN A 73 8.44 -5.13 -4.43
C GLN A 73 9.70 -4.87 -5.25
N SER A 74 10.82 -5.49 -4.85
CA SER A 74 12.05 -5.48 -5.63
C SER A 74 11.99 -6.48 -6.78
N LYS A 75 12.58 -6.12 -7.92
CA LYS A 75 12.81 -7.04 -9.05
C LYS A 75 14.03 -7.89 -8.74
N LYS A 76 14.11 -9.08 -9.31
CA LYS A 76 15.24 -10.02 -9.09
C LYS A 76 16.57 -9.48 -9.65
N GLU A 77 16.49 -8.55 -10.58
CA GLU A 77 17.68 -8.02 -11.30
C GLU A 77 17.95 -6.57 -10.91
N ASN A 78 19.21 -6.23 -10.73
CA ASN A 78 19.76 -4.86 -10.66
C ASN A 78 19.22 -3.92 -9.59
N ASN A 79 18.78 -4.40 -8.42
CA ASN A 79 18.18 -3.57 -7.38
C ASN A 79 16.99 -2.70 -7.86
N ALA A 80 16.43 -3.02 -9.02
CA ALA A 80 15.27 -2.34 -9.56
C ALA A 80 14.02 -2.66 -8.74
N VAL A 81 13.10 -1.73 -8.71
CA VAL A 81 11.81 -1.89 -8.04
C VAL A 81 10.66 -1.87 -9.06
N TYR A 82 9.51 -2.40 -8.68
CA TYR A 82 8.30 -2.21 -9.48
C TYR A 82 7.83 -0.76 -9.37
N GLU A 83 6.92 -0.34 -10.24
CA GLU A 83 6.45 1.05 -10.27
C GLU A 83 5.40 1.35 -9.20
N ILE A 84 4.65 0.33 -8.79
CA ILE A 84 3.55 0.46 -7.82
C ILE A 84 3.99 -0.14 -6.50
N GLY A 85 3.82 0.64 -5.44
CA GLY A 85 4.01 0.23 -4.06
C GLY A 85 2.82 0.63 -3.19
N CYS A 86 2.93 0.39 -1.89
CA CYS A 86 1.92 0.79 -0.92
C CYS A 86 2.55 1.61 0.20
N LEU A 87 1.97 2.78 0.47
CA LEU A 87 2.29 3.61 1.62
C LEU A 87 1.72 2.96 2.88
N GLY A 88 2.53 2.86 3.91
CA GLY A 88 2.11 2.37 5.22
C GLY A 88 2.47 3.34 6.33
N ARG A 89 1.72 3.22 7.42
CA ARG A 89 1.98 3.92 8.69
C ARG A 89 2.55 2.95 9.69
N ILE A 90 3.64 3.32 10.35
CA ILE A 90 4.18 2.57 11.49
C ILE A 90 3.19 2.70 12.64
N SER A 91 2.44 1.65 12.91
CA SER A 91 1.41 1.59 13.96
C SER A 91 1.94 1.05 15.28
N ASP A 92 3.02 0.27 15.23
CA ASP A 92 3.73 -0.23 16.39
C ASP A 92 5.24 -0.17 16.15
N TYR A 93 6.02 0.05 17.22
CA TYR A 93 7.47 0.17 17.15
C TYR A 93 8.09 -0.34 18.45
N GLN A 94 8.87 -1.40 18.35
CA GLN A 94 9.58 -2.01 19.49
C GLN A 94 11.05 -2.19 19.14
N LYS A 95 11.93 -1.69 20.01
CA LYS A 95 13.37 -1.90 19.88
C LYS A 95 13.80 -3.07 20.78
N SER A 96 14.44 -4.07 20.18
CA SER A 96 15.00 -5.21 20.88
C SER A 96 16.37 -4.87 21.48
N GLU A 97 16.78 -5.61 22.52
CA GLU A 97 18.08 -5.42 23.20
C GLU A 97 19.26 -5.68 22.26
N ASP A 98 19.10 -6.55 21.28
CA ASP A 98 20.10 -6.88 20.26
C ASP A 98 20.21 -5.84 19.13
N GLY A 99 19.49 -4.72 19.23
CA GLY A 99 19.51 -3.61 18.27
C GLY A 99 18.55 -3.75 17.10
N ARG A 100 17.83 -4.85 16.97
CA ARG A 100 16.74 -5.00 15.98
C ARG A 100 15.55 -4.14 16.34
N VAL A 101 14.76 -3.79 15.34
CA VAL A 101 13.51 -3.06 15.49
C VAL A 101 12.37 -3.89 14.91
N ILE A 102 11.36 -4.15 15.69
CA ILE A 102 10.12 -4.78 15.25
C ILE A 102 9.09 -3.68 15.06
N ILE A 103 8.49 -3.63 13.89
CA ILE A 103 7.40 -2.69 13.58
C ILE A 103 6.19 -3.44 13.06
N ASN A 104 5.01 -2.83 13.24
CA ASN A 104 3.83 -3.18 12.48
C ASN A 104 3.51 -2.03 11.53
N LEU A 105 3.37 -2.33 10.24
CA LEU A 105 3.10 -1.35 9.20
C LEU A 105 1.67 -1.53 8.70
N THR A 106 0.81 -0.53 8.93
CA THR A 106 -0.58 -0.54 8.46
C THR A 106 -0.68 0.16 7.12
N GLY A 107 -1.16 -0.55 6.09
CA GLY A 107 -1.32 -0.04 4.73
C GLY A 107 -2.36 1.05 4.61
N ILE A 108 -2.04 2.09 3.86
CA ILE A 108 -2.90 3.27 3.67
C ILE A 108 -3.41 3.38 2.23
N SER A 109 -2.48 3.48 1.28
CA SER A 109 -2.81 3.71 -0.13
C SER A 109 -1.69 3.22 -1.01
N ARG A 110 -2.02 2.73 -2.19
CA ARG A 110 -1.03 2.49 -3.24
C ARG A 110 -0.44 3.83 -3.72
N PHE A 111 0.75 3.75 -4.24
CA PHE A 111 1.41 4.86 -4.92
C PHE A 111 2.10 4.38 -6.19
N LYS A 112 2.29 5.30 -7.13
CA LYS A 112 3.14 5.10 -8.31
C LYS A 112 4.44 5.90 -8.13
N ILE A 113 5.59 5.24 -8.35
CA ILE A 113 6.89 5.92 -8.42
C ILE A 113 6.93 6.82 -9.65
N LEU A 114 7.35 8.07 -9.46
CA LEU A 114 7.64 9.02 -10.52
C LEU A 114 9.14 9.06 -10.84
N LYS A 115 9.96 9.20 -9.79
CA LYS A 115 11.43 9.18 -9.90
C LYS A 115 12.09 8.90 -8.55
N GLU A 116 13.29 8.38 -8.58
CA GLU A 116 14.16 8.30 -7.40
C GLU A 116 14.78 9.66 -7.10
N ILE A 117 14.87 10.00 -5.82
CA ILE A 117 15.47 11.24 -5.35
C ILE A 117 16.89 10.94 -4.84
N PRO A 118 17.94 11.47 -5.48
CA PRO A 118 19.29 11.34 -4.95
C PRO A 118 19.40 11.94 -3.55
N ASN A 119 20.02 11.21 -2.63
CA ASN A 119 20.26 11.65 -1.26
C ASN A 119 21.53 11.02 -0.71
N ASN A 120 21.99 11.47 0.48
CA ASN A 120 23.15 10.94 1.19
C ASN A 120 22.78 9.92 2.28
N LYS A 121 21.55 9.40 2.26
CA LYS A 121 21.06 8.43 3.23
C LYS A 121 21.43 7.00 2.81
N LEU A 122 21.45 6.09 3.74
CA LEU A 122 21.67 4.67 3.45
C LEU A 122 20.47 3.97 2.79
N TYR A 123 19.32 4.65 2.72
CA TYR A 123 18.09 4.16 2.13
C TYR A 123 17.59 5.05 1.00
N ARG A 124 16.72 4.51 0.18
CA ARG A 124 16.20 5.18 -1.02
C ARG A 124 14.97 6.01 -0.71
N GLU A 125 14.85 7.18 -1.34
CA GLU A 125 13.66 8.01 -1.34
C GLU A 125 13.14 8.19 -2.76
N PHE A 126 11.83 8.23 -2.90
CA PHE A 126 11.18 8.39 -4.20
C PHE A 126 10.14 9.48 -4.16
N GLN A 127 10.07 10.24 -5.25
CA GLN A 127 8.90 11.05 -5.55
C GLN A 127 7.81 10.13 -6.08
N VAL A 128 6.61 10.25 -5.51
CA VAL A 128 5.48 9.35 -5.78
C VAL A 128 4.21 10.13 -6.08
N SER A 129 3.26 9.45 -6.72
CA SER A 129 1.90 9.94 -6.98
C SER A 129 0.86 8.97 -6.44
N TYR A 130 -0.20 9.49 -5.85
CA TYR A 130 -1.35 8.72 -5.33
C TYR A 130 -2.59 8.85 -6.22
N GLY A 131 -2.55 9.68 -7.27
CA GLY A 131 -3.72 10.12 -8.03
C GLY A 131 -4.52 9.03 -8.76
N ASN A 132 -3.96 7.83 -8.92
CA ASN A 132 -4.67 6.69 -9.50
C ASN A 132 -5.27 5.75 -8.44
N PHE A 133 -5.14 6.09 -7.15
CA PHE A 133 -5.46 5.18 -6.03
C PHE A 133 -6.34 5.86 -4.96
N GLU A 134 -7.14 6.81 -5.34
CA GLU A 134 -8.01 7.57 -4.44
C GLU A 134 -9.01 6.67 -3.70
N GLY A 135 -9.53 5.65 -4.40
CA GLY A 135 -10.43 4.66 -3.83
C GLY A 135 -9.84 3.78 -2.72
N ASP A 136 -8.50 3.75 -2.56
CA ASP A 136 -7.88 2.97 -1.48
C ASP A 136 -8.22 3.54 -0.08
N ILE A 137 -8.54 4.84 -0.01
CA ILE A 137 -8.83 5.56 1.25
C ILE A 137 -10.32 5.68 1.50
N GLU A 138 -11.11 5.62 0.46
CA GLU A 138 -12.56 5.65 0.60
C GLU A 138 -13.04 4.39 1.32
N ASN A 139 -13.89 4.59 2.34
CA ASN A 139 -14.60 3.48 3.00
C ASN A 139 -15.79 3.05 2.13
N THR A 140 -15.58 2.84 0.85
CA THR A 140 -16.57 2.20 0.02
C THR A 140 -16.61 0.73 0.39
N HIS A 141 -17.61 0.35 1.18
CA HIS A 141 -17.99 -1.04 1.32
C HIS A 141 -18.57 -1.49 -0.03
N HIS A 142 -17.69 -1.97 -0.91
CA HIS A 142 -18.18 -2.82 -1.98
C HIS A 142 -18.59 -4.13 -1.32
N GLU A 143 -19.86 -4.47 -1.40
CA GLU A 143 -20.31 -5.83 -1.08
C GLU A 143 -19.59 -6.78 -2.04
N ILE A 144 -18.56 -7.42 -1.53
CA ILE A 144 -17.86 -8.47 -2.26
C ILE A 144 -18.71 -9.73 -2.09
N ASP A 145 -19.18 -10.30 -3.19
CA ASP A 145 -19.74 -11.64 -3.14
C ASP A 145 -18.61 -12.63 -2.76
N ALA A 146 -18.57 -12.94 -1.47
CA ALA A 146 -17.56 -13.83 -0.89
C ALA A 146 -17.58 -15.21 -1.56
N LYS A 147 -18.78 -15.68 -2.01
CA LYS A 147 -18.90 -16.96 -2.72
C LYS A 147 -18.24 -16.91 -4.08
N GLU A 148 -18.50 -15.85 -4.87
CA GLU A 148 -17.90 -15.67 -6.18
C GLU A 148 -16.37 -15.55 -6.06
N LEU A 149 -15.86 -14.79 -5.07
CA LEU A 149 -14.42 -14.68 -4.81
C LEU A 149 -13.81 -16.04 -4.45
N MET A 150 -14.47 -16.81 -3.58
CA MET A 150 -14.00 -18.12 -3.14
C MET A 150 -13.94 -19.11 -4.33
N GLU A 151 -14.93 -19.14 -5.19
CA GLU A 151 -14.94 -20.00 -6.37
C GLU A 151 -13.84 -19.63 -7.37
N LYS A 152 -13.63 -18.33 -7.59
CA LYS A 152 -12.51 -17.84 -8.42
C LYS A 152 -11.15 -18.22 -7.82
N ALA A 153 -11.00 -18.07 -6.50
CA ALA A 153 -9.78 -18.47 -5.79
C ALA A 153 -9.54 -19.99 -5.91
N LYS A 154 -10.53 -20.83 -5.62
CA LYS A 154 -10.44 -22.30 -5.78
C LYS A 154 -10.02 -22.68 -7.20
N THR A 155 -10.60 -22.03 -8.20
CA THR A 155 -10.28 -22.28 -9.61
C THR A 155 -8.84 -21.88 -9.95
N PHE A 156 -8.37 -20.73 -9.44
CA PHE A 156 -7.00 -20.27 -9.63
C PHE A 156 -5.99 -21.24 -9.00
N PHE A 157 -6.22 -21.63 -7.75
CA PHE A 157 -5.32 -22.58 -7.04
C PHE A 157 -5.25 -23.92 -7.75
N LYS A 158 -6.39 -24.46 -8.18
CA LYS A 158 -6.45 -25.74 -8.92
C LYS A 158 -5.69 -25.63 -10.25
N ARG A 159 -5.85 -24.56 -11.02
CA ARG A 159 -5.16 -24.36 -12.31
C ARG A 159 -3.64 -24.26 -12.16
N ASN A 160 -3.17 -23.72 -11.03
CA ASN A 160 -1.76 -23.50 -10.79
C ASN A 160 -1.10 -24.59 -9.92
N GLY A 161 -1.82 -25.69 -9.63
CA GLY A 161 -1.30 -26.77 -8.80
C GLY A 161 -0.99 -26.36 -7.35
N LEU A 162 -1.62 -25.29 -6.87
CA LEU A 162 -1.43 -24.77 -5.52
C LEU A 162 -2.40 -25.48 -4.56
N LEU A 163 -1.89 -25.87 -3.39
CA LEU A 163 -2.69 -26.50 -2.33
C LEU A 163 -2.97 -25.46 -1.22
N LEU A 164 -4.24 -25.35 -0.85
CA LEU A 164 -4.68 -24.55 0.28
C LEU A 164 -5.67 -25.34 1.12
N ASN A 165 -5.58 -25.23 2.44
CA ASN A 165 -6.56 -25.83 3.34
C ASN A 165 -7.83 -24.96 3.41
N TRP A 166 -8.75 -25.17 2.48
CA TRP A 166 -10.00 -24.40 2.37
C TRP A 166 -10.86 -24.47 3.62
N ARG A 167 -10.80 -25.56 4.40
CA ARG A 167 -11.57 -25.70 5.64
C ARG A 167 -11.15 -24.72 6.74
N GLU A 168 -9.89 -24.30 6.75
CA GLU A 168 -9.41 -23.27 7.68
C GLU A 168 -9.82 -21.86 7.21
N PHE A 169 -9.84 -21.67 5.90
CA PHE A 169 -10.28 -20.40 5.30
C PHE A 169 -11.77 -20.13 5.52
N GLU A 170 -12.62 -21.16 5.40
CA GLU A 170 -14.05 -21.05 5.61
C GLU A 170 -14.44 -20.77 7.09
N LYS A 171 -13.51 -20.96 8.03
CA LYS A 171 -13.72 -20.64 9.45
C LYS A 171 -13.42 -19.18 9.81
N LEU A 172 -12.83 -18.39 8.89
CA LEU A 172 -12.48 -16.98 9.12
C LEU A 172 -13.65 -16.02 8.87
N ASP A 173 -14.81 -16.52 8.42
CA ASP A 173 -16.01 -15.75 8.09
C ASP A 173 -16.97 -15.56 9.30
N HIS A 174 -16.43 -15.52 10.54
CA HIS A 174 -17.25 -15.24 11.74
C HIS A 174 -16.61 -14.18 12.63
#